data_758741cf01b2e09a4f7f75c97bee1f7f
#
_entry.id   758741cf01b2e09a4f7f75c97bee1f7f
#
_cell.length_a   1.000
_cell.length_b   1.000
_cell.length_c   1.000
_cell.angle_alpha   90.00
_cell.angle_beta   90.00
_cell.angle_gamma   90.00
#
_symmetry.space_group_name_H-M   'P 1'
#
loop_
_entity.id
_entity.type
_entity.pdbx_description
1 polymer ?
#
loop_
_entity_poly.entity_id
_entity_poly.type
_entity_poly.pdbx_seq_one_letter_code
_entity_poly.pdbx_strand_id
1 'polypeptide(L)'
;MAKMILPARDRHSVNRSIDINSIQELLFGSLLVMDEAYKPSVDTQNNMLHLYLKSTSTSGKCPLCGHISTNVNSVNFRHPQWMPLNGMTTYAHIALKRYVCNNKACMRRTFVEQLDHVRKNQHRSDLINLVIFAISIFCSDIVTTQICKEMGILISHDSANRMLGKISIEDNANIDFIGVDDVSLRKGQTYHTVIYDGNDHHLLALLDGRDGEALKAWLREHPKVSVIARDRASAYASAITEILPNAMQVADRFHILQNLIGYLNDIFKANIPTQIFILDGKVLDEPPEKAATLEPTGDNELFRNINYDNSPPINENGSPVSYFNKQQGDHKTRDKMRAAKRMDRYKKIKQMRDEWNRGKYDSKETLANAYGMSAANARRYLNMSDDDVELIKELRERGKRRTDMDDYLNIVYKMLADGHRPAFIYSYILYIGYSGSIHSLANHIKAIARNNFGIKLRRDFQYDYSYPKDAVIIKRFDVLKYITMKDKTKMADTNVAKYYSIIEEKYTVIKTCAEIWNNFHQILMGNDPDKLDSFLKKYEDSPIESFVNGIKMDIAPVKNAISTSVSSGFVEGGNCRYKATKRLMFGRSGLNHLFRKTYATSIIMRTKKSARDLIGEWFKS
;
A
#
# COMPACT_ATOMS: atom_id res chain seq x y z
N MET A 1 29.12 -5.82 10.26
CA MET A 1 28.80 -7.27 10.26
C MET A 1 29.03 -7.82 11.65
N ALA A 2 27.95 -7.91 12.46
CA ALA A 2 28.04 -8.54 13.78
C ALA A 2 27.88 -10.05 13.59
N LYS A 3 28.92 -10.80 13.90
CA LYS A 3 28.87 -12.26 13.99
C LYS A 3 27.94 -12.63 15.15
N MET A 4 26.76 -13.16 14.83
CA MET A 4 25.91 -13.81 15.81
C MET A 4 26.60 -15.09 16.28
N ILE A 5 27.19 -15.03 17.45
CA ILE A 5 27.75 -16.21 18.14
C ILE A 5 26.56 -16.91 18.79
N LEU A 6 26.11 -18.02 18.19
CA LEU A 6 25.17 -18.91 18.85
C LEU A 6 25.83 -19.51 20.07
N PRO A 7 25.17 -19.53 21.25
CA PRO A 7 25.73 -20.17 22.43
C PRO A 7 25.99 -21.65 22.14
N ALA A 8 27.13 -22.14 22.59
CA ALA A 8 27.49 -23.54 22.50
C ALA A 8 26.38 -24.38 23.17
N ARG A 9 25.67 -25.19 22.38
CA ARG A 9 24.77 -26.21 22.92
C ARG A 9 25.62 -27.21 23.69
N ASP A 10 25.30 -27.36 24.97
CA ASP A 10 25.84 -28.46 25.78
C ASP A 10 25.53 -29.78 25.05
N ARG A 11 26.58 -30.41 24.55
CA ARG A 11 26.52 -31.73 23.93
C ARG A 11 26.47 -32.80 25.03
N HIS A 12 25.43 -32.82 25.83
CA HIS A 12 25.02 -34.04 26.46
C HIS A 12 24.16 -34.80 25.47
N SER A 13 24.79 -35.55 24.58
CA SER A 13 24.16 -36.53 23.73
C SER A 13 23.61 -37.65 24.64
N VAL A 14 22.37 -37.51 25.04
CA VAL A 14 21.60 -38.67 25.43
C VAL A 14 21.32 -39.42 24.12
N ASN A 15 22.17 -40.38 23.76
CA ASN A 15 21.88 -41.39 22.76
C ASN A 15 20.70 -42.25 23.28
N ARG A 16 19.47 -41.73 23.17
CA ARG A 16 18.27 -42.55 23.17
C ARG A 16 18.21 -43.19 21.80
N SER A 17 18.42 -44.49 21.71
CA SER A 17 18.02 -45.25 20.53
C SER A 17 16.53 -45.04 20.34
N ILE A 18 16.16 -44.24 19.34
CA ILE A 18 14.75 -44.03 18.95
C ILE A 18 14.36 -45.31 18.22
N ASP A 19 13.51 -46.11 18.83
CA ASP A 19 12.91 -47.29 18.19
C ASP A 19 11.87 -46.90 17.12
N ILE A 20 11.48 -47.85 16.30
CA ILE A 20 10.50 -47.64 15.21
C ILE A 20 9.15 -47.18 15.78
N ASN A 21 8.75 -47.66 16.97
CA ASN A 21 7.49 -47.29 17.61
C ASN A 21 7.53 -45.81 18.03
N SER A 22 8.64 -45.35 18.59
CA SER A 22 8.84 -43.93 18.94
C SER A 22 8.80 -43.03 17.71
N ILE A 23 9.31 -43.48 16.55
CA ILE A 23 9.18 -42.74 15.30
C ILE A 23 7.73 -42.69 14.81
N GLN A 24 6.99 -43.80 14.89
CA GLN A 24 5.59 -43.84 14.51
C GLN A 24 4.74 -42.92 15.40
N GLU A 25 4.98 -42.91 16.70
CA GLU A 25 4.30 -42.02 17.64
C GLU A 25 4.58 -40.55 17.35
N LEU A 26 5.83 -40.19 16.99
CA LEU A 26 6.19 -38.83 16.58
C LEU A 26 5.50 -38.40 15.27
N LEU A 27 5.34 -39.32 14.33
CA LEU A 27 4.76 -39.01 13.00
C LEU A 27 3.23 -39.04 12.99
N PHE A 28 2.61 -39.92 13.77
CA PHE A 28 1.19 -40.21 13.66
C PHE A 28 0.42 -39.99 14.98
N GLY A 29 1.11 -39.76 16.09
CA GLY A 29 0.54 -39.70 17.43
C GLY A 29 0.39 -41.10 18.07
N SER A 30 0.07 -41.14 19.37
CA SER A 30 0.04 -42.37 20.19
C SER A 30 -1.05 -43.38 19.81
N LEU A 31 -2.08 -42.91 19.08
CA LEU A 31 -3.26 -43.74 18.73
C LEU A 31 -3.20 -44.34 17.32
N LEU A 32 -2.20 -44.06 16.52
CA LEU A 32 -2.10 -44.51 15.13
C LEU A 32 -0.80 -45.27 14.89
N VAL A 33 -0.91 -46.42 14.26
CA VAL A 33 0.23 -47.22 13.81
C VAL A 33 0.06 -47.59 12.33
N MET A 34 1.17 -47.93 11.69
CA MET A 34 1.13 -48.48 10.34
C MET A 34 0.29 -49.76 10.31
N ASP A 35 -0.60 -49.90 9.34
CA ASP A 35 -1.38 -51.12 9.18
C ASP A 35 -0.56 -52.13 8.40
N GLU A 36 -0.13 -53.21 9.07
CA GLU A 36 0.70 -54.26 8.48
C GLU A 36 -0.01 -55.02 7.32
N ALA A 37 -1.34 -54.94 7.22
CA ALA A 37 -2.11 -55.52 6.13
C ALA A 37 -1.91 -54.79 4.79
N TYR A 38 -1.43 -53.54 4.82
CA TYR A 38 -1.26 -52.71 3.64
C TYR A 38 0.15 -52.08 3.61
N LYS A 39 0.85 -52.25 2.49
CA LYS A 39 2.16 -51.58 2.29
C LYS A 39 1.96 -50.14 1.85
N PRO A 40 2.78 -49.18 2.31
CA PRO A 40 2.80 -47.84 1.73
C PRO A 40 3.03 -47.90 0.23
N SER A 41 2.35 -47.04 -0.52
CA SER A 41 2.47 -47.00 -1.97
C SER A 41 2.81 -45.59 -2.46
N VAL A 42 3.61 -45.50 -3.51
CA VAL A 42 4.01 -44.24 -4.16
C VAL A 42 3.41 -44.19 -5.55
N ASP A 43 2.61 -43.17 -5.80
CA ASP A 43 2.18 -42.78 -7.12
C ASP A 43 3.21 -41.80 -7.71
N THR A 44 4.11 -42.31 -8.54
CA THR A 44 5.18 -41.52 -9.13
C THR A 44 4.70 -40.55 -10.21
N GLN A 45 3.55 -40.81 -10.84
CA GLN A 45 2.98 -39.93 -11.87
C GLN A 45 2.43 -38.65 -11.25
N ASN A 46 1.77 -38.75 -10.09
CA ASN A 46 1.16 -37.65 -9.40
C ASN A 46 1.99 -37.13 -8.21
N ASN A 47 3.17 -37.68 -7.98
CA ASN A 47 4.05 -37.37 -6.83
C ASN A 47 3.31 -37.49 -5.49
N MET A 48 2.60 -38.62 -5.29
CA MET A 48 1.80 -38.88 -4.09
C MET A 48 2.31 -40.09 -3.32
N LEU A 49 2.24 -39.98 -1.99
CA LEU A 49 2.54 -41.06 -1.05
C LEU A 49 1.25 -41.45 -0.30
N HIS A 50 0.92 -42.73 -0.29
CA HIS A 50 -0.20 -43.28 0.43
C HIS A 50 0.29 -44.13 1.61
N LEU A 51 -0.08 -43.70 2.82
CA LEU A 51 0.21 -44.37 4.06
C LEU A 51 -1.08 -45.03 4.58
N TYR A 52 -0.99 -46.27 5.04
CA TYR A 52 -2.13 -47.00 5.60
C TYR A 52 -1.93 -47.11 7.11
N LEU A 53 -2.87 -46.56 7.87
CA LEU A 53 -2.82 -46.48 9.33
C LEU A 53 -4.05 -47.12 9.95
N LYS A 54 -3.88 -47.71 11.14
CA LYS A 54 -4.99 -48.20 11.97
C LYS A 54 -4.92 -47.64 13.39
N SER A 55 -6.09 -47.47 14.01
CA SER A 55 -6.19 -47.07 15.39
C SER A 55 -5.85 -48.21 16.33
N THR A 56 -5.00 -47.94 17.32
CA THR A 56 -4.68 -48.86 18.42
C THR A 56 -5.69 -48.81 19.55
N SER A 57 -6.62 -47.85 19.53
CA SER A 57 -7.60 -47.67 20.60
C SER A 57 -8.44 -48.91 20.81
N THR A 58 -8.60 -49.34 22.06
CA THR A 58 -9.45 -50.47 22.47
C THR A 58 -10.86 -50.06 22.90
N SER A 59 -11.08 -48.75 23.10
CA SER A 59 -12.36 -48.19 23.51
C SER A 59 -12.57 -46.80 22.90
N GLY A 60 -13.82 -46.35 22.81
CA GLY A 60 -14.19 -45.03 22.38
C GLY A 60 -15.10 -44.31 23.35
N LYS A 61 -14.96 -42.99 23.49
CA LYS A 61 -15.85 -42.16 24.33
C LYS A 61 -16.94 -41.53 23.45
N CYS A 62 -18.21 -41.75 23.82
CA CYS A 62 -19.34 -41.17 23.10
C CYS A 62 -19.28 -39.61 23.18
N PRO A 63 -19.27 -38.88 22.07
CA PRO A 63 -19.16 -37.44 22.09
C PRO A 63 -20.42 -36.71 22.58
N LEU A 64 -21.55 -37.43 22.75
CA LEU A 64 -22.79 -36.83 23.24
C LEU A 64 -22.97 -37.02 24.76
N CYS A 65 -22.76 -38.24 25.28
CA CYS A 65 -23.02 -38.56 26.68
C CYS A 65 -21.77 -38.91 27.48
N GLY A 66 -20.60 -38.95 26.87
CA GLY A 66 -19.34 -39.26 27.55
C GLY A 66 -19.15 -40.75 27.89
N HIS A 67 -20.12 -41.63 27.62
CA HIS A 67 -20.02 -43.05 27.93
C HIS A 67 -18.90 -43.74 27.14
N ILE A 68 -18.10 -44.56 27.81
CA ILE A 68 -17.00 -45.30 27.18
C ILE A 68 -17.57 -46.67 26.69
N SER A 69 -17.28 -47.02 25.46
CA SER A 69 -17.67 -48.26 24.85
C SER A 69 -16.49 -49.01 24.25
N THR A 70 -16.44 -50.30 24.43
CA THR A 70 -15.51 -51.24 23.79
C THR A 70 -16.18 -52.05 22.66
N ASN A 71 -17.51 -51.89 22.50
CA ASN A 71 -18.27 -52.61 21.51
C ASN A 71 -18.15 -52.00 20.12
N VAL A 72 -17.31 -52.59 19.27
CA VAL A 72 -17.07 -52.17 17.90
C VAL A 72 -18.21 -52.62 16.99
N ASN A 73 -18.85 -51.66 16.31
CA ASN A 73 -19.91 -51.92 15.33
C ASN A 73 -19.35 -52.14 13.91
N SER A 74 -18.38 -51.32 13.52
CA SER A 74 -17.78 -51.36 12.18
C SER A 74 -16.48 -50.59 12.15
N VAL A 75 -15.76 -50.67 11.00
CA VAL A 75 -14.57 -49.84 10.72
C VAL A 75 -14.91 -48.82 9.65
N ASN A 76 -14.53 -47.59 9.88
CA ASN A 76 -14.68 -46.47 8.94
C ASN A 76 -13.32 -46.02 8.43
N PHE A 77 -13.25 -45.68 7.17
CA PHE A 77 -12.01 -45.17 6.57
C PHE A 77 -12.09 -43.66 6.42
N ARG A 78 -10.95 -42.98 6.67
CA ARG A 78 -10.74 -41.59 6.37
C ARG A 78 -9.44 -41.44 5.60
N HIS A 79 -9.39 -40.42 4.73
CA HIS A 79 -8.26 -40.20 3.82
C HIS A 79 -7.78 -38.75 3.91
N PRO A 80 -7.37 -38.23 5.10
CA PRO A 80 -6.88 -36.89 5.22
C PRO A 80 -5.52 -36.75 4.56
N GLN A 81 -5.24 -35.55 4.00
CA GLN A 81 -3.90 -35.18 3.63
C GLN A 81 -3.06 -35.06 4.90
N TRP A 82 -1.89 -35.68 4.87
CA TRP A 82 -0.89 -35.69 5.95
C TRP A 82 0.31 -34.84 5.58
N MET A 83 1.19 -34.56 6.56
CA MET A 83 2.40 -33.79 6.27
C MET A 83 3.19 -34.42 5.13
N PRO A 84 3.61 -33.62 4.15
CA PRO A 84 4.38 -34.12 3.01
C PRO A 84 5.70 -34.76 3.45
N LEU A 85 6.05 -35.86 2.84
CA LEU A 85 7.34 -36.52 3.00
C LEU A 85 8.15 -36.38 1.71
N ASN A 86 9.36 -35.86 1.79
CA ASN A 86 10.23 -35.62 0.64
C ASN A 86 9.57 -34.83 -0.51
N GLY A 87 8.73 -33.84 -0.19
CA GLY A 87 8.03 -33.05 -1.20
C GLY A 87 6.85 -33.78 -1.90
N MET A 88 6.56 -35.02 -1.51
CA MET A 88 5.40 -35.75 -2.03
C MET A 88 4.14 -35.40 -1.27
N THR A 89 3.04 -35.18 -1.96
CA THR A 89 1.72 -35.05 -1.33
C THR A 89 1.36 -36.37 -0.64
N THR A 90 1.24 -36.33 0.69
CA THR A 90 1.01 -37.54 1.50
C THR A 90 -0.43 -37.64 1.93
N TYR A 91 -1.06 -38.79 1.72
CA TYR A 91 -2.38 -39.13 2.22
C TYR A 91 -2.29 -40.28 3.25
N ALA A 92 -2.92 -40.08 4.40
CA ALA A 92 -3.07 -41.14 5.40
C ALA A 92 -4.46 -41.80 5.25
N HIS A 93 -4.47 -43.07 4.87
CA HIS A 93 -5.68 -43.90 4.83
C HIS A 93 -5.86 -44.52 6.20
N ILE A 94 -6.76 -43.96 7.02
CA ILE A 94 -6.88 -44.31 8.44
C ILE A 94 -8.11 -45.18 8.65
N ALA A 95 -7.91 -46.38 9.15
CA ALA A 95 -8.98 -47.29 9.62
C ALA A 95 -9.38 -46.95 11.05
N LEU A 96 -10.57 -46.39 11.21
CA LEU A 96 -11.15 -45.94 12.50
C LEU A 96 -12.27 -46.83 12.94
N LYS A 97 -12.31 -47.15 14.22
CA LYS A 97 -13.39 -47.97 14.82
C LYS A 97 -14.64 -47.12 15.05
N ARG A 98 -15.80 -47.71 14.72
CA ARG A 98 -17.11 -47.19 15.08
C ARG A 98 -17.65 -48.01 16.24
N TYR A 99 -17.94 -47.36 17.33
CA TYR A 99 -18.45 -47.98 18.56
C TYR A 99 -19.95 -47.83 18.71
N VAL A 100 -20.59 -48.79 19.41
CA VAL A 100 -21.97 -48.69 19.84
C VAL A 100 -22.04 -47.92 21.17
N CYS A 101 -22.93 -46.94 21.28
CA CYS A 101 -23.17 -46.30 22.57
C CYS A 101 -24.11 -47.18 23.43
N ASN A 102 -23.58 -47.75 24.50
CA ASN A 102 -24.33 -48.64 25.38
C ASN A 102 -25.25 -47.90 26.38
N ASN A 103 -25.19 -46.57 26.44
CA ASN A 103 -26.10 -45.79 27.26
C ASN A 103 -27.48 -45.69 26.58
N LYS A 104 -28.45 -46.38 27.16
CA LYS A 104 -29.84 -46.43 26.65
C LYS A 104 -30.53 -45.06 26.61
N ALA A 105 -30.14 -44.14 27.49
CA ALA A 105 -30.67 -42.78 27.54
C ALA A 105 -30.01 -41.84 26.48
N CYS A 106 -28.98 -42.30 25.78
CA CYS A 106 -28.31 -41.50 24.78
C CYS A 106 -29.03 -41.58 23.42
N MET A 107 -29.31 -40.44 22.82
CA MET A 107 -29.90 -40.37 21.47
C MET A 107 -28.95 -40.89 20.38
N ARG A 108 -27.66 -40.93 20.66
CA ARG A 108 -26.65 -41.40 19.70
C ARG A 108 -26.45 -42.90 19.84
N ARG A 109 -26.75 -43.64 18.78
CA ARG A 109 -26.62 -45.10 18.78
C ARG A 109 -25.21 -45.59 18.50
N THR A 110 -24.52 -44.93 17.57
CA THR A 110 -23.13 -45.26 17.20
C THR A 110 -22.30 -44.01 17.05
N PHE A 111 -20.99 -44.08 17.26
CA PHE A 111 -20.05 -43.01 17.07
C PHE A 111 -18.69 -43.54 16.60
N VAL A 112 -17.97 -42.76 15.78
CA VAL A 112 -16.59 -43.06 15.35
C VAL A 112 -15.67 -42.50 16.42
N GLU A 113 -14.60 -43.21 16.71
CA GLU A 113 -13.53 -42.71 17.56
C GLU A 113 -12.96 -41.39 17.04
N GLN A 114 -12.47 -40.59 17.93
CA GLN A 114 -11.88 -39.29 17.59
C GLN A 114 -10.36 -39.36 17.63
N LEU A 115 -9.72 -38.72 16.70
CA LEU A 115 -8.27 -38.60 16.62
C LEU A 115 -7.83 -37.22 17.10
N ASP A 116 -6.71 -37.18 17.79
CA ASP A 116 -6.14 -35.91 18.28
C ASP A 116 -5.63 -35.01 17.16
N HIS A 117 -5.28 -35.55 16.01
CA HIS A 117 -4.60 -34.82 14.92
C HIS A 117 -5.46 -34.61 13.68
N VAL A 118 -6.66 -35.19 13.60
CA VAL A 118 -7.59 -35.03 12.47
C VAL A 118 -9.01 -34.98 12.96
N ARG A 119 -9.56 -33.82 13.13
CA ARG A 119 -10.92 -33.63 13.64
C ARG A 119 -11.98 -34.13 12.68
N LYS A 120 -13.19 -34.29 13.21
CA LYS A 120 -14.35 -34.65 12.41
C LYS A 120 -14.52 -33.69 11.22
N ASN A 121 -14.77 -34.25 10.04
CA ASN A 121 -14.98 -33.54 8.79
C ASN A 121 -13.75 -32.73 8.27
N GLN A 122 -12.56 -32.90 8.81
CA GLN A 122 -11.35 -32.35 8.24
C GLN A 122 -10.76 -33.26 7.17
N HIS A 123 -10.27 -32.64 6.10
CA HIS A 123 -9.60 -33.34 4.99
C HIS A 123 -8.07 -33.22 5.07
N ARG A 124 -7.54 -32.64 6.16
CA ARG A 124 -6.12 -32.44 6.41
C ARG A 124 -5.82 -32.61 7.89
N SER A 125 -4.57 -32.97 8.18
CA SER A 125 -4.10 -33.01 9.58
C SER A 125 -4.03 -31.58 10.15
N ASP A 126 -4.14 -31.50 11.48
CA ASP A 126 -4.05 -30.21 12.18
C ASP A 126 -2.71 -29.50 11.94
N LEU A 127 -1.63 -30.26 11.80
CA LEU A 127 -0.31 -29.71 11.50
C LEU A 127 -0.25 -29.04 10.12
N ILE A 128 -0.84 -29.65 9.09
CA ILE A 128 -0.97 -29.01 7.77
C ILE A 128 -1.78 -27.72 7.87
N ASN A 129 -2.89 -27.77 8.58
CA ASN A 129 -3.73 -26.58 8.75
C ASN A 129 -2.97 -25.45 9.46
N LEU A 130 -2.13 -25.77 10.46
CA LEU A 130 -1.26 -24.81 11.14
C LEU A 130 -0.21 -24.21 10.18
N VAL A 131 0.43 -25.05 9.35
CA VAL A 131 1.41 -24.59 8.35
C VAL A 131 0.76 -23.64 7.34
N ILE A 132 -0.39 -24.05 6.78
CA ILE A 132 -1.15 -23.21 5.85
C ILE A 132 -1.52 -21.87 6.50
N PHE A 133 -2.02 -21.92 7.73
CA PHE A 133 -2.41 -20.73 8.47
C PHE A 133 -1.21 -19.80 8.70
N ALA A 134 -0.09 -20.34 9.17
CA ALA A 134 1.13 -19.57 9.40
C ALA A 134 1.63 -18.86 8.12
N ILE A 135 1.63 -19.56 6.98
CA ILE A 135 1.99 -18.95 5.68
C ILE A 135 0.96 -17.90 5.27
N SER A 136 -0.34 -18.18 5.47
CA SER A 136 -1.44 -17.27 5.09
C SER A 136 -1.39 -15.94 5.84
N ILE A 137 -0.83 -15.88 7.04
CA ILE A 137 -0.65 -14.64 7.80
C ILE A 137 0.30 -13.69 7.08
N PHE A 138 1.39 -14.20 6.49
CA PHE A 138 2.48 -13.40 5.94
C PHE A 138 2.45 -13.28 4.40
N CYS A 139 1.66 -14.08 3.71
CA CYS A 139 1.59 -14.12 2.25
C CYS A 139 0.18 -13.84 1.73
N SER A 140 0.03 -13.42 0.46
CA SER A 140 -1.29 -13.41 -0.19
C SER A 140 -1.81 -14.84 -0.38
N ASP A 141 -3.12 -15.00 -0.54
CA ASP A 141 -3.73 -16.33 -0.70
C ASP A 141 -3.17 -17.07 -1.94
N ILE A 142 -2.87 -16.34 -3.02
CA ILE A 142 -2.23 -16.87 -4.22
C ILE A 142 -0.83 -17.40 -3.91
N VAL A 143 -0.02 -16.59 -3.23
CA VAL A 143 1.35 -16.98 -2.86
C VAL A 143 1.32 -18.13 -1.85
N THR A 144 0.39 -18.10 -0.89
CA THR A 144 0.18 -19.19 0.07
C THR A 144 -0.07 -20.52 -0.64
N THR A 145 -1.00 -20.54 -1.60
CA THR A 145 -1.31 -21.77 -2.34
C THR A 145 -0.14 -22.25 -3.20
N GLN A 146 0.64 -21.33 -3.77
CA GLN A 146 1.83 -21.70 -4.53
C GLN A 146 2.92 -22.31 -3.63
N ILE A 147 3.24 -21.67 -2.50
CA ILE A 147 4.20 -22.19 -1.52
C ILE A 147 3.74 -23.58 -1.03
N CYS A 148 2.47 -23.71 -0.66
CA CYS A 148 1.91 -24.97 -0.22
C CYS A 148 2.05 -26.05 -1.30
N LYS A 149 1.78 -25.74 -2.56
CA LYS A 149 1.94 -26.66 -3.70
C LYS A 149 3.38 -27.15 -3.85
N GLU A 150 4.36 -26.24 -3.79
CA GLU A 150 5.78 -26.62 -3.85
C GLU A 150 6.19 -27.52 -2.66
N MET A 151 5.52 -27.40 -1.53
CA MET A 151 5.72 -28.25 -0.35
C MET A 151 4.96 -29.57 -0.43
N GLY A 152 4.17 -29.84 -1.47
CA GLY A 152 3.31 -31.02 -1.56
C GLY A 152 1.99 -30.91 -0.76
N ILE A 153 1.57 -29.69 -0.41
CA ILE A 153 0.29 -29.43 0.29
C ILE A 153 -0.71 -28.88 -0.72
N LEU A 154 -1.81 -29.62 -0.93
CA LEU A 154 -2.86 -29.21 -1.85
C LEU A 154 -3.92 -28.39 -1.13
N ILE A 155 -4.09 -27.14 -1.55
CA ILE A 155 -5.08 -26.21 -1.01
C ILE A 155 -5.59 -25.25 -2.07
N SER A 156 -6.86 -24.88 -2.03
CA SER A 156 -7.45 -23.82 -2.86
C SER A 156 -7.29 -22.44 -2.19
N HIS A 157 -7.32 -21.38 -3.01
CA HIS A 157 -7.30 -19.99 -2.52
C HIS A 157 -8.42 -19.71 -1.50
N ASP A 158 -9.64 -20.18 -1.76
CA ASP A 158 -10.77 -19.99 -0.86
C ASP A 158 -10.58 -20.69 0.49
N SER A 159 -9.89 -21.84 0.49
CA SER A 159 -9.59 -22.54 1.73
C SER A 159 -8.53 -21.79 2.54
N ALA A 160 -7.49 -21.24 1.90
CA ALA A 160 -6.49 -20.40 2.55
C ALA A 160 -7.15 -19.14 3.18
N ASN A 161 -8.03 -18.47 2.43
CA ASN A 161 -8.77 -17.31 2.90
C ASN A 161 -9.65 -17.63 4.12
N ARG A 162 -10.40 -18.77 4.08
CA ARG A 162 -11.24 -19.21 5.21
C ARG A 162 -10.44 -19.52 6.47
N MET A 163 -9.16 -19.89 6.36
CA MET A 163 -8.31 -20.10 7.53
C MET A 163 -8.13 -18.82 8.35
N LEU A 164 -7.93 -17.68 7.69
CA LEU A 164 -7.80 -16.38 8.36
C LEU A 164 -9.12 -15.94 9.03
N GLY A 165 -10.26 -16.38 8.51
CA GLY A 165 -11.57 -16.17 9.14
C GLY A 165 -11.71 -16.78 10.54
N LYS A 166 -10.85 -17.75 10.89
CA LYS A 166 -10.86 -18.45 12.18
C LYS A 166 -9.99 -17.82 13.26
N ILE A 167 -9.31 -16.71 12.95
CA ILE A 167 -8.55 -15.94 13.95
C ILE A 167 -9.52 -15.47 15.03
N SER A 168 -9.25 -15.84 16.27
CA SER A 168 -9.91 -15.25 17.45
C SER A 168 -9.36 -13.83 17.61
N ILE A 169 -10.22 -12.85 17.49
CA ILE A 169 -9.90 -11.46 17.79
C ILE A 169 -10.25 -11.28 19.26
N GLU A 170 -9.23 -11.04 20.08
CA GLU A 170 -9.44 -10.75 21.49
C GLU A 170 -9.89 -9.29 21.61
N ASP A 171 -11.06 -9.09 22.16
CA ASP A 171 -11.54 -7.78 22.57
C ASP A 171 -11.10 -7.55 24.02
N ASN A 172 -10.17 -6.62 24.23
CA ASN A 172 -9.66 -6.30 25.55
C ASN A 172 -10.33 -5.02 26.09
N ALA A 173 -11.47 -5.17 26.75
CA ALA A 173 -12.20 -4.07 27.39
C ALA A 173 -11.40 -3.35 28.51
N ASN A 174 -10.21 -3.86 28.89
CA ASN A 174 -9.36 -3.29 29.94
C ASN A 174 -8.22 -2.42 29.39
N ILE A 175 -8.24 -2.04 28.12
CA ILE A 175 -7.25 -1.18 27.52
C ILE A 175 -7.33 0.22 28.10
N ASP A 176 -6.19 0.77 28.50
CA ASP A 176 -6.04 2.09 29.12
C ASP A 176 -5.36 3.13 28.21
N PHE A 177 -4.49 2.67 27.28
CA PHE A 177 -3.77 3.53 26.37
C PHE A 177 -3.90 3.05 24.91
N ILE A 178 -4.32 3.96 24.03
CA ILE A 178 -4.49 3.69 22.59
C ILE A 178 -3.84 4.77 21.72
N GLY A 179 -3.52 4.37 20.50
CA GLY A 179 -3.16 5.30 19.42
C GLY A 179 -4.18 5.25 18.29
N VAL A 180 -4.59 6.40 17.78
CA VAL A 180 -5.61 6.55 16.73
C VAL A 180 -5.04 7.34 15.56
N ASP A 181 -5.28 6.86 14.34
CA ASP A 181 -4.90 7.55 13.09
C ASP A 181 -5.80 7.13 11.93
N ASP A 182 -5.69 7.80 10.78
CA ASP A 182 -6.39 7.41 9.57
C ASP A 182 -5.48 6.64 8.58
N VAL A 183 -6.06 5.68 7.90
CA VAL A 183 -5.39 4.95 6.83
C VAL A 183 -6.25 4.89 5.58
N SER A 184 -5.60 5.02 4.42
CA SER A 184 -6.29 4.95 3.14
C SER A 184 -6.28 3.53 2.59
N LEU A 185 -7.47 2.96 2.35
CA LEU A 185 -7.60 1.73 1.58
C LEU A 185 -7.39 2.01 0.09
N ARG A 186 -7.99 3.09 -0.43
CA ARG A 186 -7.74 3.61 -1.78
C ARG A 186 -7.49 5.11 -1.67
N LYS A 187 -6.29 5.54 -2.04
CA LYS A 187 -5.87 6.94 -1.92
C LYS A 187 -6.90 7.86 -2.59
N GLY A 188 -7.41 8.82 -1.81
CA GLY A 188 -8.40 9.79 -2.26
C GLY A 188 -9.85 9.30 -2.34
N GLN A 189 -10.16 8.04 -1.96
CA GLN A 189 -11.52 7.47 -2.07
C GLN A 189 -12.04 6.92 -0.75
N THR A 190 -11.30 6.02 -0.10
CA THR A 190 -11.77 5.30 1.09
C THR A 190 -10.75 5.40 2.19
N TYR A 191 -11.17 5.92 3.33
CA TYR A 191 -10.36 6.05 4.54
C TYR A 191 -11.00 5.24 5.67
N HIS A 192 -10.15 4.75 6.56
CA HIS A 192 -10.54 3.99 7.75
C HIS A 192 -9.76 4.52 8.94
N THR A 193 -10.38 4.45 10.13
CA THR A 193 -9.71 4.74 11.38
C THR A 193 -9.05 3.48 11.90
N VAL A 194 -7.77 3.55 12.27
CA VAL A 194 -7.03 2.47 12.91
C VAL A 194 -6.83 2.78 14.38
N ILE A 195 -6.94 1.75 15.20
CA ILE A 195 -6.71 1.82 16.64
C ILE A 195 -5.65 0.78 16.99
N TYR A 196 -4.58 1.22 17.65
CA TYR A 196 -3.50 0.39 18.14
C TYR A 196 -3.42 0.45 19.65
N ASP A 197 -3.08 -0.66 20.29
CA ASP A 197 -2.71 -0.68 21.70
C ASP A 197 -1.44 0.13 21.90
N GLY A 198 -1.45 1.03 22.90
CA GLY A 198 -0.31 1.88 23.21
C GLY A 198 0.79 1.15 23.99
N ASN A 199 0.50 -0.01 24.60
CA ASN A 199 1.44 -0.76 25.43
C ASN A 199 2.28 -1.74 24.62
N ASP A 200 1.64 -2.58 23.81
CA ASP A 200 2.35 -3.59 23.00
C ASP A 200 2.34 -3.29 21.49
N HIS A 201 1.59 -2.27 21.07
CA HIS A 201 1.54 -1.75 19.71
C HIS A 201 0.91 -2.69 18.67
N HIS A 202 0.05 -3.63 19.10
CA HIS A 202 -0.72 -4.43 18.16
C HIS A 202 -1.98 -3.68 17.68
N LEU A 203 -2.53 -4.11 16.54
CA LEU A 203 -3.75 -3.53 16.00
C LEU A 203 -4.95 -4.02 16.79
N LEU A 204 -5.76 -3.10 17.31
CA LEU A 204 -7.00 -3.39 18.03
C LEU A 204 -8.21 -3.38 17.10
N ALA A 205 -8.36 -2.31 16.32
CA ALA A 205 -9.50 -2.12 15.45
C ALA A 205 -9.14 -1.44 14.13
N LEU A 206 -9.95 -1.73 13.12
CA LEU A 206 -9.97 -1.04 11.84
C LEU A 206 -11.42 -0.64 11.56
N LEU A 207 -11.75 0.61 11.78
CA LEU A 207 -13.09 1.14 11.73
C LEU A 207 -13.35 1.80 10.37
N ASP A 208 -14.59 1.77 9.92
CA ASP A 208 -14.98 2.41 8.66
C ASP A 208 -15.10 3.94 8.82
N GLY A 209 -14.64 4.68 7.83
CA GLY A 209 -14.65 6.14 7.85
C GLY A 209 -13.53 6.78 8.68
N ARG A 210 -13.55 8.12 8.69
CA ARG A 210 -12.66 8.99 9.48
C ARG A 210 -13.39 10.21 10.07
N ASP A 211 -14.70 10.16 10.08
CA ASP A 211 -15.59 11.23 10.60
C ASP A 211 -15.75 11.22 12.12
N GLY A 212 -15.21 10.20 12.80
CA GLY A 212 -15.26 10.04 14.25
C GLY A 212 -16.44 9.20 14.74
N GLU A 213 -17.48 8.95 13.96
CA GLU A 213 -18.68 8.23 14.44
C GLU A 213 -18.38 6.77 14.80
N ALA A 214 -17.63 6.07 13.96
CA ALA A 214 -17.20 4.72 14.27
C ALA A 214 -16.26 4.67 15.49
N LEU A 215 -15.42 5.70 15.67
CA LEU A 215 -14.57 5.84 16.86
C LEU A 215 -15.41 6.04 18.13
N LYS A 216 -16.47 6.87 18.10
CA LYS A 216 -17.40 7.03 19.23
C LYS A 216 -18.03 5.72 19.65
N ALA A 217 -18.50 4.93 18.69
CA ALA A 217 -19.09 3.62 18.97
C ALA A 217 -18.08 2.70 19.68
N TRP A 218 -16.85 2.61 19.17
CA TRP A 218 -15.79 1.81 19.75
C TRP A 218 -15.39 2.27 21.16
N LEU A 219 -15.27 3.59 21.40
CA LEU A 219 -14.90 4.15 22.70
C LEU A 219 -15.98 3.89 23.77
N ARG A 220 -17.28 3.83 23.40
CA ARG A 220 -18.36 3.47 24.35
C ARG A 220 -18.19 2.04 24.89
N GLU A 221 -17.64 1.15 24.10
CA GLU A 221 -17.34 -0.25 24.49
C GLU A 221 -16.04 -0.36 25.30
N HIS A 222 -15.18 0.70 25.27
CA HIS A 222 -13.88 0.73 25.94
C HIS A 222 -13.74 1.91 26.93
N PRO A 223 -14.59 2.01 27.97
CA PRO A 223 -14.64 3.17 28.86
C PRO A 223 -13.41 3.31 29.77
N LYS A 224 -12.51 2.33 29.82
CA LYS A 224 -11.27 2.38 30.62
C LYS A 224 -10.13 3.08 29.93
N VAL A 225 -10.27 3.45 28.67
CA VAL A 225 -9.26 4.19 27.94
C VAL A 225 -9.06 5.56 28.58
N SER A 226 -7.88 5.80 29.11
CA SER A 226 -7.50 7.02 29.82
C SER A 226 -6.48 7.86 29.09
N VAL A 227 -5.72 7.28 28.13
CA VAL A 227 -4.70 7.97 27.33
C VAL A 227 -4.91 7.67 25.85
N ILE A 228 -4.94 8.72 25.03
CA ILE A 228 -5.18 8.59 23.58
C ILE A 228 -4.16 9.45 22.81
N ALA A 229 -3.21 8.78 22.14
CA ALA A 229 -2.32 9.43 21.20
C ALA A 229 -3.01 9.53 19.82
N ARG A 230 -3.09 10.73 19.24
CA ARG A 230 -3.77 10.99 17.98
C ARG A 230 -3.10 12.06 17.12
N ASP A 231 -3.40 12.05 15.84
CA ASP A 231 -3.19 13.21 15.01
C ASP A 231 -4.13 14.36 15.42
N ARG A 232 -3.97 15.54 14.84
CA ARG A 232 -4.77 16.73 15.17
C ARG A 232 -6.08 16.83 14.38
N ALA A 233 -6.64 15.72 13.88
CA ALA A 233 -7.93 15.72 13.22
C ALA A 233 -9.05 16.12 14.19
N SER A 234 -9.82 17.15 13.83
CA SER A 234 -10.91 17.67 14.67
C SER A 234 -12.00 16.64 14.93
N ALA A 235 -12.27 15.75 13.98
CA ALA A 235 -13.24 14.67 14.11
C ALA A 235 -12.89 13.72 15.27
N TYR A 236 -11.61 13.33 15.38
CA TYR A 236 -11.15 12.48 16.48
C TYR A 236 -11.16 13.23 17.82
N ALA A 237 -10.69 14.49 17.81
CA ALA A 237 -10.73 15.32 19.00
C ALA A 237 -12.15 15.42 19.58
N SER A 238 -13.14 15.74 18.74
CA SER A 238 -14.54 15.85 19.13
C SER A 238 -15.11 14.52 19.62
N ALA A 239 -14.85 13.43 18.89
CA ALA A 239 -15.35 12.10 19.25
C ALA A 239 -14.83 11.65 20.63
N ILE A 240 -13.54 11.87 20.90
CA ILE A 240 -12.93 11.51 22.18
C ILE A 240 -13.48 12.37 23.31
N THR A 241 -13.55 13.69 23.12
CA THR A 241 -14.06 14.62 24.14
C THR A 241 -15.52 14.34 24.49
N GLU A 242 -16.34 13.95 23.51
CA GLU A 242 -17.75 13.62 23.72
C GLU A 242 -17.93 12.34 24.55
N ILE A 243 -17.15 11.28 24.26
CA ILE A 243 -17.35 9.97 24.87
C ILE A 243 -16.50 9.77 26.13
N LEU A 244 -15.26 10.24 26.11
CA LEU A 244 -14.30 10.12 27.22
C LEU A 244 -13.73 11.49 27.60
N PRO A 245 -14.52 12.40 28.21
CA PRO A 245 -14.10 13.78 28.47
C PRO A 245 -12.89 13.87 29.39
N ASN A 246 -12.65 12.87 30.23
CA ASN A 246 -11.52 12.82 31.16
C ASN A 246 -10.28 12.14 30.60
N ALA A 247 -10.33 11.57 29.39
CA ALA A 247 -9.19 10.93 28.79
C ALA A 247 -8.14 11.96 28.35
N MET A 248 -6.88 11.68 28.69
CA MET A 248 -5.76 12.51 28.29
C MET A 248 -5.47 12.33 26.80
N GLN A 249 -5.74 13.35 26.00
CA GLN A 249 -5.40 13.36 24.59
C GLN A 249 -3.96 13.85 24.41
N VAL A 250 -3.16 13.18 23.59
CA VAL A 250 -1.77 13.52 23.30
C VAL A 250 -1.61 13.69 21.79
N ALA A 251 -1.18 14.88 21.38
CA ALA A 251 -1.01 15.19 19.95
C ALA A 251 0.28 14.55 19.39
N ASP A 252 0.22 14.12 18.13
CA ASP A 252 1.37 13.57 17.43
C ASP A 252 2.42 14.66 17.15
N ARG A 253 3.58 14.56 17.80
CA ARG A 253 4.70 15.50 17.63
C ARG A 253 5.21 15.56 16.20
N PHE A 254 5.23 14.43 15.50
CA PHE A 254 5.71 14.36 14.10
C PHE A 254 4.79 15.14 13.17
N HIS A 255 3.48 14.95 13.30
CA HIS A 255 2.49 15.69 12.51
C HIS A 255 2.52 17.19 12.82
N ILE A 256 2.76 17.59 14.06
CA ILE A 256 2.93 19.00 14.43
C ILE A 256 4.16 19.59 13.72
N LEU A 257 5.30 18.93 13.77
CA LEU A 257 6.52 19.38 13.11
C LEU A 257 6.38 19.41 11.58
N GLN A 258 5.77 18.40 10.98
CA GLN A 258 5.48 18.40 9.54
C GLN A 258 4.58 19.57 9.13
N ASN A 259 3.60 19.90 9.96
CA ASN A 259 2.73 21.03 9.73
C ASN A 259 3.54 22.35 9.74
N LEU A 260 4.41 22.56 10.74
CA LEU A 260 5.30 23.73 10.78
C LEU A 260 6.20 23.80 9.54
N ILE A 261 6.82 22.68 9.12
CA ILE A 261 7.63 22.64 7.89
C ILE A 261 6.81 23.09 6.68
N GLY A 262 5.52 22.74 6.62
CA GLY A 262 4.62 23.21 5.58
C GLY A 262 4.54 24.72 5.50
N TYR A 263 4.29 25.39 6.63
CA TYR A 263 4.25 26.86 6.72
C TYR A 263 5.61 27.50 6.38
N LEU A 264 6.70 26.96 6.92
CA LEU A 264 8.06 27.45 6.59
C LEU A 264 8.36 27.30 5.08
N ASN A 265 7.92 26.21 4.47
CA ASN A 265 8.08 26.01 3.02
C ASN A 265 7.28 27.04 2.21
N ASP A 266 6.11 27.44 2.67
CA ASP A 266 5.32 28.46 1.97
C ASP A 266 5.96 29.86 2.13
N ILE A 267 6.53 30.18 3.30
CA ILE A 267 7.36 31.39 3.48
C ILE A 267 8.57 31.35 2.55
N PHE A 268 9.26 30.23 2.44
CA PHE A 268 10.39 30.04 1.52
C PHE A 268 9.99 30.25 0.06
N LYS A 269 8.82 29.71 -0.36
CA LYS A 269 8.31 29.90 -1.73
C LYS A 269 8.03 31.36 -2.07
N ALA A 270 7.57 32.13 -1.10
CA ALA A 270 7.26 33.55 -1.28
C ALA A 270 8.51 34.43 -1.39
N ASN A 271 9.62 34.05 -0.72
CA ASN A 271 10.77 34.93 -0.53
C ASN A 271 12.06 34.46 -1.22
N ILE A 272 12.15 33.19 -1.62
CA ILE A 272 13.37 32.58 -2.14
C ILE A 272 13.08 31.90 -3.49
N PRO A 273 13.89 32.11 -4.53
CA PRO A 273 13.71 31.45 -5.82
C PRO A 273 13.86 29.93 -5.71
N THR A 274 13.30 29.19 -6.66
CA THR A 274 13.34 27.70 -6.64
C THR A 274 14.77 27.17 -6.68
N GLN A 275 15.68 27.90 -7.38
CA GLN A 275 17.10 27.61 -7.48
C GLN A 275 17.87 28.87 -7.10
N ILE A 276 18.87 28.72 -6.28
CA ILE A 276 19.81 29.76 -5.87
C ILE A 276 21.10 29.51 -6.64
N PHE A 277 21.59 30.53 -7.33
CA PHE A 277 22.82 30.47 -8.11
C PHE A 277 23.92 31.17 -7.36
N ILE A 278 25.08 30.53 -7.27
CA ILE A 278 26.27 31.05 -6.60
C ILE A 278 27.41 31.00 -7.62
N LEU A 279 28.05 32.11 -7.86
CA LEU A 279 29.24 32.25 -8.71
C LEU A 279 30.26 33.13 -7.98
N ASP A 280 31.53 32.79 -8.02
CA ASP A 280 32.61 33.52 -7.33
C ASP A 280 32.31 33.80 -5.83
N GLY A 281 31.63 32.84 -5.15
CA GLY A 281 31.29 32.99 -3.76
C GLY A 281 30.17 33.99 -3.45
N LYS A 282 29.44 34.47 -4.46
CA LYS A 282 28.31 35.41 -4.30
C LYS A 282 27.01 34.80 -4.79
N VAL A 283 25.92 35.07 -4.07
CA VAL A 283 24.57 34.71 -4.51
C VAL A 283 24.11 35.69 -5.58
N LEU A 284 23.75 35.17 -6.73
CA LEU A 284 23.25 35.98 -7.85
C LEU A 284 21.77 36.26 -7.71
N ASP A 285 21.34 37.47 -8.17
CA ASP A 285 19.92 37.85 -8.21
C ASP A 285 19.20 37.18 -9.38
N GLU A 286 19.90 36.95 -10.48
CA GLU A 286 19.42 36.27 -11.67
C GLU A 286 20.31 35.08 -12.01
N PRO A 287 19.78 34.08 -12.71
CA PRO A 287 20.59 32.97 -13.20
C PRO A 287 21.76 33.52 -14.00
N PRO A 288 23.01 33.02 -13.85
CA PRO A 288 24.12 33.44 -14.67
C PRO A 288 23.80 33.16 -16.14
N GLU A 289 24.30 34.02 -17.03
CA GLU A 289 24.15 33.82 -18.47
C GLU A 289 24.64 32.41 -18.82
N LYS A 290 23.75 31.66 -19.42
CA LYS A 290 24.10 30.35 -19.90
C LYS A 290 24.94 30.52 -21.15
N ALA A 291 26.12 29.95 -21.16
CA ALA A 291 26.87 29.81 -22.39
C ALA A 291 26.07 28.92 -23.34
N ALA A 292 25.41 29.54 -24.30
CA ALA A 292 24.68 28.83 -25.35
C ALA A 292 25.69 28.03 -26.16
N THR A 293 25.67 26.73 -26.04
CA THR A 293 26.43 25.86 -26.94
C THR A 293 25.79 25.81 -28.33
N LEU A 294 24.50 26.16 -28.42
CA LEU A 294 23.73 26.23 -29.67
C LEU A 294 22.52 27.17 -29.45
N GLU A 295 22.54 28.35 -30.04
CA GLU A 295 21.36 29.21 -30.05
C GLU A 295 20.29 28.66 -31.00
N PRO A 296 19.00 28.58 -30.58
CA PRO A 296 17.91 28.04 -31.42
C PRO A 296 17.51 28.98 -32.58
N THR A 297 18.00 30.21 -32.63
CA THR A 297 17.50 31.27 -33.54
C THR A 297 18.60 32.11 -34.17
N GLY A 298 19.64 31.49 -34.64
CA GLY A 298 20.68 32.20 -35.37
C GLY A 298 21.17 31.38 -36.55
N ASP A 299 21.81 32.03 -37.49
CA ASP A 299 22.55 31.45 -38.62
C ASP A 299 23.57 30.40 -38.13
N ASN A 300 23.07 29.21 -37.77
CA ASN A 300 23.92 28.16 -37.25
C ASN A 300 24.62 27.46 -38.41
N GLU A 301 25.84 27.83 -38.70
CA GLU A 301 26.71 27.18 -39.70
C GLU A 301 26.79 25.66 -39.50
N LEU A 302 26.64 25.18 -38.26
CA LEU A 302 26.60 23.76 -37.89
C LEU A 302 25.47 23.00 -38.55
N PHE A 303 24.34 23.65 -38.87
CA PHE A 303 23.16 22.97 -39.45
C PHE A 303 23.10 23.08 -40.98
N ARG A 304 23.87 23.98 -41.62
CA ARG A 304 23.82 24.21 -43.07
C ARG A 304 24.18 22.99 -43.89
N ASN A 305 25.01 22.11 -43.37
CA ASN A 305 25.48 20.92 -44.07
C ASN A 305 24.72 19.66 -43.67
N ILE A 306 23.67 19.76 -42.81
CA ILE A 306 22.87 18.64 -42.34
C ILE A 306 21.57 18.63 -43.13
N ASN A 307 21.30 17.53 -43.82
CA ASN A 307 20.07 17.36 -44.59
C ASN A 307 19.48 15.98 -44.33
N TYR A 308 18.44 15.92 -43.52
CA TYR A 308 17.65 14.74 -43.29
C TYR A 308 16.31 14.86 -44.01
N ASP A 309 16.02 13.90 -44.87
CA ASP A 309 14.70 13.78 -45.49
C ASP A 309 13.67 13.20 -44.52
N ASN A 310 12.40 13.49 -44.77
CA ASN A 310 11.29 12.98 -43.94
C ASN A 310 10.74 11.61 -44.45
N SER A 311 11.52 10.84 -45.25
CA SER A 311 11.10 9.52 -45.66
C SER A 311 11.04 8.55 -44.46
N PRO A 312 10.01 7.66 -44.38
CA PRO A 312 9.87 6.74 -43.26
C PRO A 312 11.07 5.78 -43.20
N PRO A 313 11.78 5.66 -42.06
CA PRO A 313 12.80 4.64 -41.87
C PRO A 313 12.16 3.26 -41.88
N ILE A 314 12.85 2.31 -42.52
CA ILE A 314 12.40 0.93 -42.69
C ILE A 314 13.16 0.05 -41.70
N ASN A 315 12.46 -0.86 -41.02
CA ASN A 315 13.07 -1.86 -40.13
C ASN A 315 13.62 -3.06 -40.94
N GLU A 316 14.34 -3.98 -40.28
CA GLU A 316 14.94 -5.19 -40.90
C GLU A 316 13.92 -6.06 -41.64
N ASN A 317 12.64 -5.93 -41.35
CA ASN A 317 11.55 -6.69 -42.00
C ASN A 317 10.88 -5.92 -43.14
N GLY A 318 11.47 -4.81 -43.62
CA GLY A 318 10.93 -4.02 -44.73
C GLY A 318 9.68 -3.19 -44.40
N SER A 319 9.32 -3.08 -43.12
CA SER A 319 8.15 -2.30 -42.67
C SER A 319 8.56 -0.96 -42.07
N PRO A 320 7.72 0.11 -42.17
CA PRO A 320 8.00 1.39 -41.54
C PRO A 320 8.15 1.25 -40.02
N VAL A 321 9.12 1.96 -39.42
CA VAL A 321 9.38 1.96 -37.98
C VAL A 321 8.21 2.57 -37.23
N SER A 322 7.78 1.92 -36.15
CA SER A 322 6.77 2.48 -35.24
C SER A 322 7.44 3.21 -34.08
N TYR A 323 7.18 4.50 -33.94
CA TYR A 323 7.78 5.36 -32.91
C TYR A 323 7.11 5.23 -31.53
N PHE A 324 5.89 4.70 -31.52
CA PHE A 324 5.10 4.60 -30.30
C PHE A 324 4.68 3.14 -30.08
N ASN A 325 5.14 2.56 -29.00
CA ASN A 325 4.68 1.22 -28.58
C ASN A 325 3.16 1.25 -28.40
N LYS A 326 2.43 0.58 -29.27
CA LYS A 326 1.05 0.19 -28.98
C LYS A 326 1.13 -0.81 -27.82
N GLN A 327 0.88 -0.33 -26.58
CA GLN A 327 0.66 -1.23 -25.46
C GLN A 327 -0.53 -2.13 -25.81
N GLN A 328 -0.25 -3.38 -26.16
CA GLN A 328 -1.22 -4.39 -26.62
C GLN A 328 -2.18 -4.88 -25.52
N GLY A 329 -2.11 -4.39 -24.29
CA GLY A 329 -2.82 -5.01 -23.16
C GLY A 329 -4.19 -4.42 -22.81
N ASP A 330 -4.47 -3.16 -23.11
CA ASP A 330 -5.59 -2.47 -22.41
C ASP A 330 -6.64 -1.81 -23.33
N HIS A 331 -6.47 -1.88 -24.65
CA HIS A 331 -7.39 -1.23 -25.59
C HIS A 331 -8.77 -1.88 -25.60
N LYS A 332 -8.88 -3.21 -25.59
CA LYS A 332 -10.17 -3.92 -25.63
C LYS A 332 -11.03 -3.60 -24.39
N THR A 333 -10.43 -3.52 -23.21
CA THR A 333 -11.15 -3.18 -21.97
C THR A 333 -11.53 -1.70 -21.93
N ARG A 334 -10.64 -0.80 -22.35
CA ARG A 334 -10.92 0.64 -22.47
C ARG A 334 -11.99 0.94 -23.52
N ASP A 335 -11.95 0.26 -24.65
CA ASP A 335 -12.95 0.44 -25.72
C ASP A 335 -14.31 -0.11 -25.31
N LYS A 336 -14.36 -1.24 -24.60
CA LYS A 336 -15.60 -1.74 -23.96
C LYS A 336 -16.16 -0.74 -22.95
N MET A 337 -15.31 -0.18 -22.07
CA MET A 337 -15.75 0.83 -21.09
C MET A 337 -16.20 2.13 -21.75
N ARG A 338 -15.55 2.56 -22.84
CA ARG A 338 -15.96 3.73 -23.62
C ARG A 338 -17.26 3.47 -24.36
N ALA A 339 -17.44 2.28 -24.92
CA ALA A 339 -18.69 1.88 -25.56
C ALA A 339 -19.84 1.83 -24.54
N ALA A 340 -19.62 1.24 -23.36
CA ALA A 340 -20.60 1.22 -22.28
C ALA A 340 -20.99 2.64 -21.83
N LYS A 341 -20.02 3.54 -21.60
CA LYS A 341 -20.29 4.95 -21.24
C LYS A 341 -21.04 5.72 -22.34
N ARG A 342 -20.78 5.44 -23.63
CA ARG A 342 -21.52 6.05 -24.73
C ARG A 342 -22.96 5.56 -24.76
N MET A 343 -23.16 4.26 -24.60
CA MET A 343 -24.50 3.66 -24.58
C MET A 343 -25.31 4.16 -23.38
N ASP A 344 -24.69 4.29 -22.21
CA ASP A 344 -25.33 4.85 -21.02
C ASP A 344 -25.73 6.32 -21.22
N ARG A 345 -24.81 7.12 -21.81
CA ARG A 345 -25.09 8.51 -22.19
C ARG A 345 -26.23 8.62 -23.21
N TYR A 346 -26.23 7.76 -24.22
CA TYR A 346 -27.29 7.71 -25.21
C TYR A 346 -28.65 7.42 -24.55
N LYS A 347 -28.74 6.37 -23.74
CA LYS A 347 -29.97 6.01 -23.02
C LYS A 347 -30.46 7.16 -22.14
N LYS A 348 -29.54 7.80 -21.41
CA LYS A 348 -29.83 8.94 -20.53
C LYS A 348 -30.39 10.13 -21.31
N ILE A 349 -29.83 10.46 -22.48
CA ILE A 349 -30.30 11.55 -23.33
C ILE A 349 -31.68 11.22 -23.92
N LYS A 350 -31.88 10.00 -24.40
CA LYS A 350 -33.15 9.57 -24.96
C LYS A 350 -34.28 9.62 -23.92
N GLN A 351 -34.03 9.04 -22.74
CA GLN A 351 -34.98 9.09 -21.63
C GLN A 351 -35.29 10.53 -21.20
N MET A 352 -34.29 11.40 -21.13
CA MET A 352 -34.47 12.81 -20.79
C MET A 352 -35.35 13.54 -21.79
N ARG A 353 -35.16 13.31 -23.10
CA ARG A 353 -36.00 13.90 -24.17
C ARG A 353 -37.44 13.38 -24.12
N ASP A 354 -37.61 12.07 -23.91
CA ASP A 354 -38.95 11.45 -23.79
C ASP A 354 -39.71 12.00 -22.58
N GLU A 355 -39.04 12.16 -21.42
CA GLU A 355 -39.65 12.72 -20.22
C GLU A 355 -39.96 14.20 -20.36
N TRP A 356 -39.14 14.98 -21.07
CA TRP A 356 -39.43 16.37 -21.41
C TRP A 356 -40.63 16.50 -22.33
N ASN A 357 -40.70 15.71 -23.38
CA ASN A 357 -41.80 15.72 -24.34
C ASN A 357 -43.13 15.29 -23.73
N ARG A 358 -43.10 14.47 -22.66
CA ARG A 358 -44.29 14.08 -21.88
C ARG A 358 -44.73 15.14 -20.86
N GLY A 359 -44.04 16.28 -20.78
CA GLY A 359 -44.37 17.36 -19.86
C GLY A 359 -44.09 17.04 -18.37
N LYS A 360 -43.16 16.11 -18.08
CA LYS A 360 -42.84 15.71 -16.72
C LYS A 360 -42.11 16.81 -15.93
N TYR A 361 -41.51 17.78 -16.60
CA TYR A 361 -40.71 18.84 -15.98
C TYR A 361 -41.17 20.22 -16.48
N ASP A 362 -41.36 21.15 -15.56
CA ASP A 362 -41.85 22.50 -15.84
C ASP A 362 -40.76 23.44 -16.36
N SER A 363 -39.51 23.14 -16.13
CA SER A 363 -38.36 23.95 -16.61
C SER A 363 -37.16 23.10 -17.01
N LYS A 364 -36.28 23.67 -17.86
CA LYS A 364 -35.02 23.03 -18.27
C LYS A 364 -34.04 22.93 -17.11
N GLU A 365 -34.15 23.75 -16.12
CA GLU A 365 -33.37 23.76 -14.88
C GLU A 365 -33.78 22.58 -13.99
N THR A 366 -35.06 22.34 -13.79
CA THR A 366 -35.55 21.17 -13.02
C THR A 366 -35.20 19.87 -13.70
N LEU A 367 -35.30 19.79 -15.02
CA LEU A 367 -34.83 18.64 -15.82
C LEU A 367 -33.32 18.42 -15.66
N ALA A 368 -32.53 19.48 -15.77
CA ALA A 368 -31.04 19.39 -15.64
C ALA A 368 -30.64 18.87 -14.28
N ASN A 369 -31.25 19.35 -13.21
CA ASN A 369 -30.99 18.89 -11.83
C ASN A 369 -31.38 17.41 -11.64
N ALA A 370 -32.53 16.97 -12.16
CA ALA A 370 -32.97 15.58 -12.09
C ALA A 370 -32.01 14.61 -12.77
N TYR A 371 -31.33 15.07 -13.84
CA TYR A 371 -30.36 14.27 -14.58
C TYR A 371 -28.88 14.53 -14.17
N GLY A 372 -28.63 15.37 -13.15
CA GLY A 372 -27.31 15.69 -12.65
C GLY A 372 -26.37 16.31 -13.70
N MET A 373 -26.93 17.30 -14.47
CA MET A 373 -26.17 18.00 -15.50
C MET A 373 -26.42 19.50 -15.46
N SER A 374 -25.59 20.30 -16.13
CA SER A 374 -25.82 21.73 -16.25
C SER A 374 -27.03 22.04 -17.17
N ALA A 375 -27.74 23.12 -16.91
CA ALA A 375 -28.86 23.59 -17.75
C ALA A 375 -28.43 23.81 -19.21
N ALA A 376 -27.21 24.26 -19.45
CA ALA A 376 -26.64 24.41 -20.80
C ALA A 376 -26.53 23.05 -21.53
N ASN A 377 -26.13 22.00 -20.85
CA ASN A 377 -26.05 20.65 -21.41
C ASN A 377 -27.47 20.08 -21.68
N ALA A 378 -28.40 20.29 -20.76
CA ALA A 378 -29.80 19.89 -20.98
C ALA A 378 -30.40 20.57 -22.22
N ARG A 379 -30.24 21.90 -22.35
CA ARG A 379 -30.68 22.64 -23.56
C ARG A 379 -30.03 22.09 -24.82
N ARG A 380 -28.72 21.82 -24.81
CA ARG A 380 -28.02 21.27 -25.98
C ARG A 380 -28.57 19.91 -26.38
N TYR A 381 -28.83 19.01 -25.44
CA TYR A 381 -29.34 17.67 -25.71
C TYR A 381 -30.81 17.67 -26.15
N LEU A 382 -31.62 18.60 -25.65
CA LEU A 382 -32.99 18.78 -26.12
C LEU A 382 -33.08 19.31 -27.57
N ASN A 383 -32.12 20.18 -27.95
CA ASN A 383 -32.04 20.79 -29.27
C ASN A 383 -31.27 19.94 -30.31
N MET A 384 -30.71 18.78 -29.93
CA MET A 384 -30.08 17.87 -30.90
C MET A 384 -31.13 17.25 -31.82
N SER A 385 -30.77 17.06 -33.10
CA SER A 385 -31.58 16.25 -34.00
C SER A 385 -31.64 14.79 -33.55
N ASP A 386 -32.65 14.04 -33.98
CA ASP A 386 -32.75 12.62 -33.64
C ASP A 386 -31.59 11.82 -34.24
N ASP A 387 -31.13 12.20 -35.43
CA ASP A 387 -29.97 11.61 -36.09
C ASP A 387 -28.67 11.85 -35.28
N ASP A 388 -28.49 13.06 -34.76
CA ASP A 388 -27.33 13.37 -33.91
C ASP A 388 -27.34 12.58 -32.59
N VAL A 389 -28.54 12.33 -32.03
CA VAL A 389 -28.68 11.50 -30.83
C VAL A 389 -28.34 10.04 -31.14
N GLU A 390 -28.78 9.52 -32.28
CA GLU A 390 -28.43 8.17 -32.73
C GLU A 390 -26.91 8.02 -32.98
N LEU A 391 -26.26 9.02 -33.56
CA LEU A 391 -24.80 9.06 -33.75
C LEU A 391 -23.97 9.00 -32.46
N ILE A 392 -24.59 9.27 -31.30
CA ILE A 392 -23.90 9.12 -30.00
C ILE A 392 -23.53 7.66 -29.74
N LYS A 393 -24.24 6.68 -30.26
CA LYS A 393 -23.93 5.25 -30.16
C LYS A 393 -22.67 4.90 -30.93
N GLU A 394 -22.40 5.57 -32.04
CA GLU A 394 -21.38 5.21 -32.98
C GLU A 394 -19.98 5.66 -32.49
N LEU A 395 -18.98 4.83 -32.75
CA LEU A 395 -17.60 5.21 -32.68
C LEU A 395 -17.31 6.16 -33.83
N ARG A 396 -17.25 7.47 -33.59
CA ARG A 396 -16.49 8.30 -34.51
C ARG A 396 -15.05 7.80 -34.50
N GLU A 397 -14.61 7.13 -35.55
CA GLU A 397 -13.20 6.99 -35.85
C GLU A 397 -12.65 8.41 -35.95
N ARG A 398 -12.04 8.88 -34.86
CA ARG A 398 -11.22 10.07 -34.96
C ARG A 398 -10.03 9.66 -35.81
N GLY A 399 -10.05 10.04 -37.07
CA GLY A 399 -8.87 10.03 -37.89
C GLY A 399 -7.75 10.65 -37.07
N LYS A 400 -6.55 10.05 -37.06
CA LYS A 400 -5.38 10.65 -36.40
C LYS A 400 -5.30 12.09 -36.85
N ARG A 401 -5.55 13.05 -35.95
CA ARG A 401 -5.26 14.45 -36.25
C ARG A 401 -3.76 14.52 -36.53
N ARG A 402 -3.38 14.87 -37.74
CA ARG A 402 -2.00 15.20 -38.10
C ARG A 402 -1.57 16.34 -37.18
N THR A 403 -0.47 16.14 -36.50
CA THR A 403 0.15 17.13 -35.62
C THR A 403 1.33 17.75 -36.34
N ASP A 404 1.70 18.98 -36.00
CA ASP A 404 2.88 19.65 -36.55
C ASP A 404 4.17 18.81 -36.40
N MET A 405 4.18 17.87 -35.48
CA MET A 405 5.30 16.96 -35.24
C MET A 405 5.40 15.81 -36.27
N ASP A 406 4.32 15.46 -36.94
CA ASP A 406 4.31 14.27 -37.83
C ASP A 406 5.27 14.45 -39.02
N ASP A 407 5.58 15.69 -39.40
CA ASP A 407 6.53 16.02 -40.46
C ASP A 407 8.00 15.92 -40.01
N TYR A 408 8.28 15.77 -38.74
CA TYR A 408 9.62 15.75 -38.17
C TYR A 408 9.98 14.42 -37.47
N LEU A 409 9.03 13.52 -37.25
CA LEU A 409 9.27 12.27 -36.50
C LEU A 409 10.33 11.38 -37.14
N ASN A 410 10.33 11.28 -38.47
CA ASN A 410 11.28 10.48 -39.21
C ASN A 410 12.69 11.06 -39.11
N ILE A 411 12.81 12.39 -39.17
CA ILE A 411 14.08 13.11 -39.03
C ILE A 411 14.64 12.87 -37.62
N VAL A 412 13.83 13.02 -36.59
CA VAL A 412 14.25 12.77 -35.19
C VAL A 412 14.76 11.34 -35.02
N TYR A 413 14.09 10.35 -35.62
CA TYR A 413 14.52 8.96 -35.55
C TYR A 413 15.87 8.74 -36.23
N LYS A 414 16.05 9.23 -37.47
CA LYS A 414 17.29 9.09 -38.24
C LYS A 414 18.46 9.74 -37.51
N MET A 415 18.28 10.95 -36.99
CA MET A 415 19.32 11.64 -36.22
C MET A 415 19.70 10.90 -34.93
N LEU A 416 18.73 10.26 -34.25
CA LEU A 416 19.02 9.41 -33.09
C LEU A 416 19.78 8.15 -33.49
N ALA A 417 19.43 7.55 -34.63
CA ALA A 417 20.12 6.38 -35.18
C ALA A 417 21.58 6.68 -35.54
N ASP A 418 21.84 7.86 -36.06
CA ASP A 418 23.19 8.35 -36.41
C ASP A 418 23.98 8.83 -35.17
N GLY A 419 23.42 8.67 -33.96
CA GLY A 419 24.11 8.98 -32.70
C GLY A 419 24.16 10.44 -32.33
N HIS A 420 23.37 11.30 -32.98
CA HIS A 420 23.30 12.71 -32.61
C HIS A 420 22.73 12.89 -31.20
N ARG A 421 23.27 13.86 -30.46
CA ARG A 421 22.77 14.17 -29.11
C ARG A 421 21.35 14.72 -29.16
N PRO A 422 20.44 14.29 -28.27
CA PRO A 422 19.05 14.74 -28.28
C PRO A 422 18.86 16.27 -28.19
N ALA A 423 19.76 16.99 -27.51
CA ALA A 423 19.73 18.45 -27.47
C ALA A 423 20.05 19.07 -28.86
N PHE A 424 21.00 18.48 -29.57
CA PHE A 424 21.33 18.87 -30.94
C PHE A 424 20.16 18.64 -31.90
N ILE A 425 19.50 17.46 -31.78
CA ILE A 425 18.30 17.15 -32.56
C ILE A 425 17.18 18.15 -32.28
N TYR A 426 16.97 18.48 -31.00
CA TYR A 426 15.97 19.48 -30.60
C TYR A 426 16.22 20.83 -31.27
N SER A 427 17.48 21.33 -31.26
CA SER A 427 17.87 22.58 -31.88
C SER A 427 17.77 22.54 -33.42
N TYR A 428 18.16 21.42 -34.05
CA TYR A 428 18.03 21.20 -35.48
C TYR A 428 16.58 21.22 -35.96
N ILE A 429 15.67 20.56 -35.26
CA ILE A 429 14.24 20.56 -35.61
C ILE A 429 13.62 21.95 -35.51
N LEU A 430 14.06 22.77 -34.55
CA LEU A 430 13.65 24.16 -34.47
C LEU A 430 14.24 24.99 -35.64
N TYR A 431 15.50 24.75 -36.01
CA TYR A 431 16.17 25.40 -37.11
C TYR A 431 15.50 25.14 -38.46
N ILE A 432 15.06 23.91 -38.74
CA ILE A 432 14.36 23.56 -39.99
C ILE A 432 12.88 23.95 -40.00
N GLY A 433 12.40 24.74 -39.01
CA GLY A 433 11.13 25.42 -39.08
C GLY A 433 9.96 24.79 -38.28
N TYR A 434 10.24 23.97 -37.27
CA TYR A 434 9.18 23.51 -36.40
C TYR A 434 8.56 24.68 -35.61
N SER A 435 7.26 24.91 -35.85
CA SER A 435 6.49 26.01 -35.25
C SER A 435 5.53 25.59 -34.14
N GLY A 436 5.50 24.31 -33.83
CA GLY A 436 4.59 23.76 -32.80
C GLY A 436 5.09 23.98 -31.36
N SER A 437 4.39 23.41 -30.38
CA SER A 437 4.74 23.54 -28.97
C SER A 437 6.11 22.92 -28.65
N ILE A 438 7.00 23.71 -28.07
CA ILE A 438 8.33 23.29 -27.56
C ILE A 438 8.22 22.06 -26.65
N HIS A 439 7.21 22.02 -25.79
CA HIS A 439 6.95 20.89 -24.91
C HIS A 439 6.55 19.62 -25.69
N SER A 440 5.79 19.76 -26.77
CA SER A 440 5.43 18.66 -27.66
C SER A 440 6.65 18.07 -28.33
N LEU A 441 7.54 18.91 -28.91
CA LEU A 441 8.79 18.50 -29.53
C LEU A 441 9.66 17.69 -28.54
N ALA A 442 9.90 18.26 -27.36
CA ALA A 442 10.70 17.59 -26.33
C ALA A 442 10.12 16.22 -25.92
N ASN A 443 8.79 16.11 -25.79
CA ASN A 443 8.14 14.85 -25.43
C ASN A 443 8.23 13.80 -26.54
N HIS A 444 8.16 14.19 -27.81
CA HIS A 444 8.30 13.27 -28.94
C HIS A 444 9.74 12.76 -29.06
N ILE A 445 10.74 13.62 -28.92
CA ILE A 445 12.15 13.20 -28.89
C ILE A 445 12.38 12.21 -27.74
N LYS A 446 11.87 12.48 -26.54
CA LYS A 446 11.97 11.55 -25.39
C LYS A 446 11.30 10.22 -25.68
N ALA A 447 10.12 10.24 -26.30
CA ALA A 447 9.37 9.01 -26.60
C ALA A 447 10.13 8.14 -27.61
N ILE A 448 10.63 8.72 -28.69
CA ILE A 448 11.39 8.01 -29.72
C ILE A 448 12.71 7.48 -29.13
N ALA A 449 13.47 8.31 -28.43
CA ALA A 449 14.73 7.93 -27.78
C ALA A 449 14.52 6.73 -26.82
N ARG A 450 13.48 6.76 -26.03
CA ARG A 450 13.17 5.68 -25.07
C ARG A 450 12.66 4.41 -25.75
N ASN A 451 11.72 4.55 -26.70
CA ASN A 451 11.01 3.40 -27.26
C ASN A 451 11.83 2.65 -28.31
N ASN A 452 12.64 3.35 -29.07
CA ASN A 452 13.39 2.79 -30.17
C ASN A 452 14.88 2.56 -29.87
N PHE A 453 15.45 3.33 -28.93
CA PHE A 453 16.89 3.29 -28.62
C PHE A 453 17.19 2.99 -27.16
N GLY A 454 16.18 2.80 -26.29
CA GLY A 454 16.37 2.52 -24.86
C GLY A 454 16.97 3.70 -24.05
N ILE A 455 17.09 4.89 -24.64
CA ILE A 455 17.73 6.05 -24.06
C ILE A 455 16.73 6.78 -23.14
N LYS A 456 17.07 6.91 -21.84
CA LYS A 456 16.29 7.70 -20.87
C LYS A 456 16.84 9.12 -20.81
N LEU A 457 16.08 10.09 -21.30
CA LEU A 457 16.46 11.49 -21.27
C LEU A 457 15.98 12.18 -19.99
N ARG A 458 16.78 13.13 -19.48
CA ARG A 458 16.39 14.03 -18.38
C ARG A 458 15.21 14.91 -18.82
N ARG A 459 14.55 15.58 -17.84
CA ARG A 459 13.38 16.42 -18.11
C ARG A 459 13.72 17.66 -18.96
N ASP A 460 14.91 18.13 -18.82
CA ASP A 460 15.49 19.36 -19.37
C ASP A 460 16.60 19.11 -20.43
N PHE A 461 16.60 17.95 -21.06
CA PHE A 461 17.64 17.53 -22.03
C PHE A 461 17.80 18.49 -23.23
N GLN A 462 16.74 19.25 -23.54
CA GLN A 462 16.72 20.22 -24.63
C GLN A 462 17.64 21.42 -24.37
N TYR A 463 18.02 21.64 -23.13
CA TYR A 463 18.93 22.71 -22.76
C TYR A 463 20.34 22.12 -22.65
N ASP A 464 21.14 22.27 -23.68
CA ASP A 464 22.59 22.01 -23.61
C ASP A 464 23.29 23.25 -23.02
N TYR A 465 22.60 23.94 -22.13
CA TYR A 465 23.15 25.08 -21.41
C TYR A 465 23.98 24.54 -20.25
N SER A 466 25.28 24.59 -20.39
CA SER A 466 26.12 24.51 -19.21
C SER A 466 26.16 25.91 -18.58
N TYR A 467 25.68 26.00 -17.36
CA TYR A 467 26.11 27.09 -16.50
C TYR A 467 27.63 27.07 -16.39
N PRO A 468 28.30 28.21 -16.14
CA PRO A 468 29.73 28.23 -15.89
C PRO A 468 30.11 27.06 -14.96
N LYS A 469 31.24 26.38 -15.22
CA LYS A 469 31.64 25.15 -14.49
C LYS A 469 31.78 25.36 -12.97
N ASP A 470 32.02 26.58 -12.58
CA ASP A 470 32.18 27.10 -11.21
C ASP A 470 30.84 27.58 -10.60
N ALA A 471 29.78 27.69 -11.38
CA ALA A 471 28.47 28.03 -10.84
C ALA A 471 27.86 26.88 -10.01
N VAL A 472 27.56 27.17 -8.76
CA VAL A 472 26.89 26.23 -7.84
C VAL A 472 25.41 26.52 -7.83
N ILE A 473 24.59 25.48 -8.01
CA ILE A 473 23.13 25.55 -7.98
C ILE A 473 22.61 24.85 -6.74
N ILE A 474 21.90 25.59 -5.90
CA ILE A 474 21.30 25.08 -4.66
C ILE A 474 19.78 25.21 -4.77
N LYS A 475 19.06 24.13 -4.49
CA LYS A 475 17.60 24.15 -4.46
C LYS A 475 17.11 24.76 -3.15
N ARG A 476 16.12 25.65 -3.21
CA ARG A 476 15.42 26.20 -2.04
C ARG A 476 15.01 25.12 -1.03
N PHE A 477 14.53 23.97 -1.51
CA PHE A 477 14.15 22.84 -0.68
C PHE A 477 15.32 22.28 0.13
N ASP A 478 16.53 22.25 -0.42
CA ASP A 478 17.71 21.73 0.28
C ASP A 478 18.12 22.68 1.41
N VAL A 479 17.91 23.99 1.27
CA VAL A 479 18.12 24.97 2.34
C VAL A 479 17.09 24.78 3.46
N LEU A 480 15.80 24.62 3.12
CA LEU A 480 14.76 24.30 4.12
C LEU A 480 15.08 23.02 4.86
N LYS A 481 15.47 21.97 4.14
CA LYS A 481 15.90 20.70 4.73
C LYS A 481 17.08 20.87 5.68
N TYR A 482 18.06 21.70 5.32
CA TYR A 482 19.23 21.97 6.14
C TYR A 482 18.87 22.66 7.46
N ILE A 483 17.99 23.65 7.47
CA ILE A 483 17.58 24.34 8.72
C ILE A 483 16.70 23.46 9.60
N THR A 484 15.91 22.55 9.02
CA THR A 484 14.99 21.68 9.77
C THR A 484 15.63 20.34 10.18
N MET A 485 16.86 20.08 9.75
CA MET A 485 17.57 18.83 10.09
C MET A 485 18.16 18.91 11.49
N LYS A 486 17.92 17.87 12.30
CA LYS A 486 18.47 17.74 13.66
C LYS A 486 19.99 17.55 13.64
N ASP A 487 20.50 16.74 12.75
CA ASP A 487 21.91 16.39 12.65
C ASP A 487 22.48 16.95 11.35
N LYS A 488 23.05 18.16 11.45
CA LYS A 488 23.65 18.87 10.31
C LYS A 488 24.91 18.21 9.76
N THR A 489 25.54 17.30 10.52
CA THR A 489 26.75 16.59 10.08
C THR A 489 26.46 15.72 8.85
N LYS A 490 25.23 15.21 8.71
CA LYS A 490 24.80 14.44 7.55
C LYS A 490 24.75 15.20 6.23
N MET A 491 24.85 16.50 6.29
CA MET A 491 24.89 17.39 5.12
C MET A 491 26.17 18.23 5.06
N ALA A 492 27.18 17.96 5.91
CA ALA A 492 28.42 18.75 6.01
C ALA A 492 29.14 18.91 4.67
N ASP A 493 29.19 17.84 3.86
CA ASP A 493 29.85 17.84 2.56
C ASP A 493 28.97 18.38 1.40
N THR A 494 27.80 18.94 1.71
CA THR A 494 26.91 19.46 0.67
C THR A 494 27.19 20.92 0.36
N ASN A 495 26.88 21.34 -0.86
CA ASN A 495 26.96 22.74 -1.26
C ASN A 495 26.10 23.65 -0.38
N VAL A 496 24.98 23.14 0.17
CA VAL A 496 24.14 23.93 1.09
C VAL A 496 24.93 24.29 2.35
N ALA A 497 25.59 23.32 2.98
CA ALA A 497 26.37 23.58 4.19
C ALA A 497 27.53 24.54 3.92
N LYS A 498 28.23 24.35 2.78
CA LYS A 498 29.37 25.18 2.38
C LYS A 498 29.02 26.64 2.14
N TYR A 499 27.84 26.90 1.56
CA TYR A 499 27.41 28.23 1.16
C TYR A 499 26.27 28.80 2.01
N TYR A 500 25.94 28.13 3.15
CA TYR A 500 24.80 28.51 3.98
C TYR A 500 24.85 29.96 4.46
N SER A 501 26.00 30.42 4.94
CA SER A 501 26.17 31.78 5.50
C SER A 501 25.85 32.87 4.48
N ILE A 502 26.33 32.75 3.24
CA ILE A 502 26.07 33.76 2.21
C ILE A 502 24.62 33.70 1.69
N ILE A 503 24.00 32.52 1.71
CA ILE A 503 22.58 32.38 1.35
C ILE A 503 21.71 33.00 2.45
N GLU A 504 22.02 32.76 3.72
CA GLU A 504 21.31 33.34 4.87
C GLU A 504 21.46 34.86 4.94
N GLU A 505 22.64 35.41 4.61
CA GLU A 505 22.88 36.83 4.51
C GLU A 505 22.03 37.48 3.39
N LYS A 506 21.96 36.85 2.22
CA LYS A 506 21.13 37.32 1.10
C LYS A 506 19.65 37.24 1.39
N TYR A 507 19.20 36.13 1.97
CA TYR A 507 17.79 35.88 2.27
C TYR A 507 17.56 35.82 3.78
N THR A 508 17.41 36.99 4.42
CA THR A 508 17.26 37.14 5.87
C THR A 508 16.10 36.35 6.46
N VAL A 509 15.07 36.04 5.64
CA VAL A 509 13.94 35.18 6.02
C VAL A 509 14.37 33.78 6.45
N ILE A 510 15.52 33.28 5.99
CA ILE A 510 16.08 31.98 6.39
C ILE A 510 16.41 31.98 7.86
N LYS A 511 17.03 33.04 8.38
CA LYS A 511 17.35 33.19 9.80
C LYS A 511 16.09 33.17 10.66
N THR A 512 15.07 33.93 10.25
CA THR A 512 13.78 33.94 10.95
C THR A 512 13.14 32.55 10.98
N CYS A 513 13.11 31.85 9.84
CA CYS A 513 12.56 30.50 9.78
C CYS A 513 13.37 29.47 10.60
N ALA A 514 14.69 29.60 10.61
CA ALA A 514 15.56 28.77 11.44
C ALA A 514 15.33 29.02 12.94
N GLU A 515 15.15 30.26 13.35
CA GLU A 515 14.80 30.62 14.74
C GLU A 515 13.44 30.05 15.14
N ILE A 516 12.40 30.21 14.31
CA ILE A 516 11.07 29.63 14.53
C ILE A 516 11.16 28.12 14.71
N TRP A 517 11.85 27.45 13.79
CA TRP A 517 12.02 26.00 13.84
C TRP A 517 12.73 25.54 15.11
N ASN A 518 13.89 26.13 15.41
CA ASN A 518 14.70 25.72 16.56
C ASN A 518 13.96 25.97 17.89
N ASN A 519 13.32 27.14 18.04
CA ASN A 519 12.54 27.45 19.22
C ASN A 519 11.38 26.48 19.41
N PHE A 520 10.61 26.24 18.35
CA PHE A 520 9.46 25.33 18.47
C PHE A 520 9.89 23.89 18.68
N HIS A 521 10.91 23.42 17.94
CA HIS A 521 11.44 22.07 18.10
C HIS A 521 11.97 21.83 19.52
N GLN A 522 12.68 22.81 20.08
CA GLN A 522 13.20 22.72 21.46
C GLN A 522 12.06 22.66 22.48
N ILE A 523 10.99 23.40 22.30
CA ILE A 523 9.81 23.37 23.18
C ILE A 523 9.11 22.01 23.05
N LEU A 524 8.81 21.58 21.84
CA LEU A 524 8.05 20.35 21.59
C LEU A 524 8.79 19.08 22.05
N MET A 525 10.12 19.09 21.98
CA MET A 525 10.97 17.97 22.42
C MET A 525 11.49 18.15 23.86
N GLY A 526 11.10 19.24 24.51
CA GLY A 526 11.39 19.49 25.92
C GLY A 526 10.38 18.83 26.86
N ASN A 527 10.39 19.28 28.12
CA ASN A 527 9.50 18.76 29.17
C ASN A 527 8.68 19.90 29.84
N ASP A 528 8.75 21.11 29.31
CA ASP A 528 8.16 22.30 29.90
C ASP A 528 7.05 22.85 28.98
N PRO A 529 5.77 22.52 29.26
CA PRO A 529 4.66 22.93 28.42
C PRO A 529 4.34 24.43 28.51
N ASP A 530 4.80 25.17 29.57
CA ASP A 530 4.50 26.58 29.73
C ASP A 530 5.29 27.45 28.74
N LYS A 531 6.42 26.96 28.24
CA LYS A 531 7.17 27.62 27.14
C LYS A 531 6.38 27.72 25.84
N LEU A 532 5.38 26.85 25.66
CA LEU A 532 4.50 26.91 24.49
C LEU A 532 3.71 28.20 24.43
N ASP A 533 3.17 28.67 25.58
CA ASP A 533 2.36 29.89 25.62
C ASP A 533 3.19 31.13 25.23
N SER A 534 4.45 31.18 25.69
CA SER A 534 5.39 32.24 25.32
C SER A 534 5.71 32.23 23.82
N PHE A 535 5.88 31.04 23.23
CA PHE A 535 6.07 30.87 21.77
C PHE A 535 4.83 31.34 21.00
N LEU A 536 3.64 30.89 21.38
CA LEU A 536 2.39 31.27 20.73
C LEU A 536 2.15 32.78 20.76
N LYS A 537 2.43 33.43 21.89
CA LYS A 537 2.33 34.89 22.01
C LYS A 537 3.37 35.62 21.15
N LYS A 538 4.62 35.12 21.10
CA LYS A 538 5.69 35.74 20.30
C LYS A 538 5.39 35.74 18.80
N TYR A 539 4.70 34.70 18.29
CA TYR A 539 4.51 34.49 16.85
C TYR A 539 3.04 34.63 16.40
N GLU A 540 2.13 35.20 17.22
CA GLU A 540 0.71 35.37 16.84
C GLU A 540 0.50 36.34 15.67
N ASP A 541 1.33 37.39 15.56
CA ASP A 541 1.30 38.34 14.43
C ASP A 541 2.48 38.12 13.45
N SER A 542 2.84 36.88 13.19
CA SER A 542 3.97 36.52 12.37
C SER A 542 3.52 35.75 11.10
N PRO A 543 4.41 35.51 10.13
CA PRO A 543 4.09 34.72 8.94
C PRO A 543 3.59 33.29 9.22
N ILE A 544 3.70 32.80 10.47
CA ILE A 544 3.15 31.51 10.91
C ILE A 544 1.90 31.66 11.79
N GLU A 545 1.21 32.80 11.76
CA GLU A 545 -0.02 33.04 12.52
C GLU A 545 -1.03 31.89 12.40
N SER A 546 -1.28 31.41 11.18
CA SER A 546 -2.21 30.30 10.95
C SER A 546 -1.77 29.00 11.64
N PHE A 547 -0.47 28.74 11.73
CA PHE A 547 0.06 27.62 12.52
C PHE A 547 -0.18 27.83 14.02
N VAL A 548 0.10 29.04 14.53
CA VAL A 548 -0.11 29.41 15.93
C VAL A 548 -1.58 29.25 16.30
N ASN A 549 -2.50 29.78 15.50
CA ASN A 549 -3.94 29.63 15.71
C ASN A 549 -4.37 28.17 15.68
N GLY A 550 -3.82 27.37 14.76
CA GLY A 550 -4.05 25.95 14.73
C GLY A 550 -3.59 25.23 16.01
N ILE A 551 -2.45 25.62 16.62
CA ILE A 551 -2.00 25.06 17.90
C ILE A 551 -2.92 25.49 19.05
N LYS A 552 -3.36 26.78 19.09
CA LYS A 552 -4.29 27.29 20.11
C LYS A 552 -5.61 26.52 20.15
N MET A 553 -6.11 26.06 19.00
CA MET A 553 -7.34 25.26 18.90
C MET A 553 -7.24 23.86 19.52
N ASP A 554 -6.03 23.31 19.65
CA ASP A 554 -5.78 21.96 20.17
C ASP A 554 -4.64 22.00 21.22
N ILE A 555 -4.64 23.03 22.07
CA ILE A 555 -3.51 23.36 22.95
C ILE A 555 -3.24 22.31 24.02
N ALA A 556 -4.30 21.78 24.66
CA ALA A 556 -4.15 20.80 25.73
C ALA A 556 -3.46 19.51 25.28
N PRO A 557 -3.86 18.84 24.16
CA PRO A 557 -3.12 17.70 23.60
C PRO A 557 -1.67 18.01 23.23
N VAL A 558 -1.37 19.23 22.77
CA VAL A 558 0.01 19.63 22.46
C VAL A 558 0.83 19.80 23.75
N LYS A 559 0.27 20.43 24.79
CA LYS A 559 0.92 20.52 26.11
C LYS A 559 1.14 19.14 26.73
N ASN A 560 0.18 18.22 26.59
CA ASN A 560 0.32 16.84 27.03
C ASN A 560 1.44 16.12 26.25
N ALA A 561 1.59 16.40 24.96
CA ALA A 561 2.69 15.86 24.18
C ALA A 561 4.07 16.37 24.67
N ILE A 562 4.16 17.60 25.16
CA ILE A 562 5.41 18.15 25.71
C ILE A 562 5.71 17.55 27.09
N SER A 563 4.70 17.48 27.98
CA SER A 563 4.86 17.10 29.39
C SER A 563 4.97 15.59 29.63
N THR A 564 4.62 14.75 28.65
CA THR A 564 4.61 13.29 28.80
C THR A 564 5.60 12.60 27.87
N SER A 565 5.99 11.37 28.21
CA SER A 565 6.79 10.50 27.35
C SER A 565 5.95 9.78 26.27
N VAL A 566 4.63 9.97 26.29
CA VAL A 566 3.70 9.34 25.33
C VAL A 566 4.06 9.78 23.90
N SER A 567 4.15 8.82 23.00
CA SER A 567 4.48 9.03 21.59
C SER A 567 3.54 8.25 20.71
N SER A 568 3.16 8.81 19.57
CA SER A 568 2.39 8.16 18.51
C SER A 568 3.25 7.39 17.49
N GLY A 569 4.56 7.32 17.70
CA GLY A 569 5.48 6.63 16.75
C GLY A 569 5.13 5.16 16.48
N PHE A 570 4.49 4.49 17.45
CA PHE A 570 3.99 3.12 17.28
C PHE A 570 2.83 3.05 16.28
N VAL A 571 2.00 4.08 16.21
CA VAL A 571 0.88 4.20 15.24
C VAL A 571 1.44 4.30 13.82
N GLU A 572 2.46 5.14 13.59
CA GLU A 572 3.14 5.24 12.29
C GLU A 572 3.76 3.90 11.87
N GLY A 573 4.45 3.22 12.80
CA GLY A 573 5.00 1.88 12.60
C GLY A 573 3.90 0.84 12.26
N GLY A 574 2.75 0.92 12.93
CA GLY A 574 1.56 0.13 12.66
C GLY A 574 0.99 0.40 11.26
N ASN A 575 0.87 1.66 10.89
CA ASN A 575 0.42 2.10 9.58
C ASN A 575 1.35 1.67 8.45
N CYS A 576 2.66 1.65 8.67
CA CYS A 576 3.63 1.09 7.72
C CYS A 576 3.38 -0.40 7.50
N ARG A 577 3.10 -1.17 8.56
CA ARG A 577 2.75 -2.59 8.49
C ARG A 577 1.42 -2.81 7.76
N TYR A 578 0.39 -2.05 8.10
CA TYR A 578 -0.89 -2.08 7.38
C TYR A 578 -0.70 -1.84 5.87
N LYS A 579 0.07 -0.81 5.50
CA LYS A 579 0.38 -0.50 4.10
C LYS A 579 1.17 -1.64 3.42
N ALA A 580 2.09 -2.30 4.13
CA ALA A 580 2.83 -3.46 3.62
C ALA A 580 1.89 -4.66 3.39
N THR A 581 1.04 -4.99 4.37
CA THR A 581 0.04 -6.06 4.27
C THR A 581 -0.91 -5.81 3.09
N LYS A 582 -1.40 -4.58 2.93
CA LYS A 582 -2.25 -4.18 1.80
C LYS A 582 -1.55 -4.39 0.45
N ARG A 583 -0.25 -4.07 0.34
CA ARG A 583 0.54 -4.30 -0.89
C ARG A 583 0.69 -5.79 -1.19
N LEU A 584 0.94 -6.61 -0.17
CA LEU A 584 0.99 -8.07 -0.31
C LEU A 584 -0.31 -8.65 -0.87
N MET A 585 -1.44 -8.02 -0.57
CA MET A 585 -2.78 -8.42 -1.05
C MET A 585 -3.10 -7.84 -2.45
N PHE A 586 -2.15 -7.18 -3.13
CA PHE A 586 -2.33 -6.52 -4.43
C PHE A 586 -3.53 -5.55 -4.48
N GLY A 587 -3.93 -4.99 -3.33
CA GLY A 587 -5.07 -4.07 -3.20
C GLY A 587 -6.45 -4.69 -3.49
N ARG A 588 -6.57 -6.02 -3.53
CA ARG A 588 -7.83 -6.75 -3.85
C ARG A 588 -8.54 -7.33 -2.63
N SER A 589 -8.02 -7.10 -1.43
CA SER A 589 -8.60 -7.62 -0.19
C SER A 589 -9.77 -6.77 0.29
N GLY A 590 -10.82 -7.42 0.79
CA GLY A 590 -11.86 -6.76 1.60
C GLY A 590 -11.31 -6.32 2.96
N LEU A 591 -12.02 -5.35 3.59
CA LEU A 591 -11.59 -4.74 4.85
C LEU A 591 -11.36 -5.75 5.97
N ASN A 592 -12.32 -6.66 6.19
CA ASN A 592 -12.26 -7.69 7.24
C ASN A 592 -11.05 -8.62 7.06
N HIS A 593 -10.77 -9.05 5.83
CA HIS A 593 -9.63 -9.92 5.55
C HIS A 593 -8.30 -9.19 5.80
N LEU A 594 -8.20 -7.93 5.35
CA LEU A 594 -7.05 -7.08 5.59
C LEU A 594 -6.83 -6.82 7.10
N PHE A 595 -7.93 -6.55 7.83
CA PHE A 595 -7.88 -6.39 9.28
C PHE A 595 -7.32 -7.64 9.96
N ARG A 596 -7.92 -8.83 9.71
CA ARG A 596 -7.48 -10.08 10.34
C ARG A 596 -6.02 -10.41 10.07
N LYS A 597 -5.56 -10.17 8.85
CA LYS A 597 -4.17 -10.38 8.47
C LYS A 597 -3.22 -9.39 9.16
N THR A 598 -3.58 -8.10 9.21
CA THR A 598 -2.79 -7.08 9.90
C THR A 598 -2.80 -7.31 11.41
N TYR A 599 -3.93 -7.70 11.98
CA TYR A 599 -4.06 -8.08 13.38
C TYR A 599 -3.13 -9.27 13.71
N ALA A 600 -3.24 -10.37 12.99
CA ALA A 600 -2.43 -11.56 13.22
C ALA A 600 -0.92 -11.27 13.10
N THR A 601 -0.50 -10.54 12.07
CA THR A 601 0.91 -10.13 11.92
C THR A 601 1.36 -9.22 13.06
N SER A 602 0.51 -8.30 13.53
CA SER A 602 0.86 -7.41 14.62
C SER A 602 1.00 -8.17 15.95
N ILE A 603 0.08 -9.09 16.26
CA ILE A 603 0.14 -9.93 17.46
C ILE A 603 1.42 -10.77 17.48
N ILE A 604 1.73 -11.50 16.40
CA ILE A 604 2.93 -12.36 16.34
C ILE A 604 4.22 -11.55 16.46
N MET A 605 4.25 -10.34 15.87
CA MET A 605 5.46 -9.53 15.87
C MET A 605 5.64 -8.65 17.12
N ARG A 606 4.58 -8.39 17.87
CA ARG A 606 4.59 -7.46 19.00
C ARG A 606 4.37 -8.15 20.35
N THR A 607 3.73 -9.29 20.33
CA THR A 607 3.52 -10.09 21.54
C THR A 607 4.34 -11.39 21.47
N LYS A 608 4.36 -12.17 22.54
CA LYS A 608 5.00 -13.49 22.54
C LYS A 608 4.11 -14.59 21.96
N LYS A 609 2.93 -14.25 21.43
CA LYS A 609 1.98 -15.22 20.85
C LYS A 609 2.49 -15.75 19.51
N SER A 610 2.31 -17.04 19.30
CA SER A 610 2.61 -17.74 18.05
C SER A 610 1.38 -17.85 17.14
N ALA A 611 1.58 -18.27 15.90
CA ALA A 611 0.46 -18.59 15.01
C ALA A 611 -0.48 -19.67 15.61
N ARG A 612 0.07 -20.58 16.40
CA ARG A 612 -0.71 -21.61 17.11
C ARG A 612 -1.64 -21.00 18.16
N ASP A 613 -1.20 -19.99 18.86
CA ASP A 613 -2.00 -19.31 19.89
C ASP A 613 -3.19 -18.55 19.29
N LEU A 614 -3.03 -17.98 18.11
CA LEU A 614 -4.09 -17.26 17.39
C LEU A 614 -5.25 -18.15 16.92
N ILE A 615 -5.00 -19.45 16.76
CA ILE A 615 -6.01 -20.44 16.37
C ILE A 615 -6.25 -21.49 17.49
N GLY A 616 -5.78 -21.18 18.69
CA GLY A 616 -5.71 -22.12 19.82
C GLY A 616 -7.03 -22.81 20.16
N GLU A 617 -8.16 -22.11 20.12
CA GLU A 617 -9.47 -22.70 20.33
C GLU A 617 -9.88 -23.66 19.21
N TRP A 618 -9.40 -23.46 18.00
CA TRP A 618 -9.67 -24.37 16.90
C TRP A 618 -9.01 -25.73 17.08
N PHE A 619 -7.94 -25.81 17.86
CA PHE A 619 -7.29 -27.08 18.23
C PHE A 619 -7.79 -27.67 19.55
N LYS A 620 -8.63 -26.95 20.32
CA LYS A 620 -9.11 -27.39 21.63
C LYS A 620 -10.51 -28.04 21.61
N SER A 621 -11.24 -28.01 20.49
CA SER A 621 -12.64 -28.50 20.40
C SER A 621 -12.76 -29.91 19.82
#